data_9d1c4a739ce5c06d2abbe5899a1f215e
#
_entry.id   9d1c4a739ce5c06d2abbe5899a1f215e
#
_cell.length_a   1.000
_cell.length_b   1.000
_cell.length_c   1.000
_cell.angle_alpha   90.00
_cell.angle_beta   90.00
_cell.angle_gamma   90.00
#
_symmetry.space_group_name_H-M   'P 1'
#
loop_
_entity.id
_entity.type
_entity.pdbx_description
1 polymer ?
#
loop_
_entity_poly.entity_id
_entity_poly.type
_entity_poly.pdbx_seq_one_letter_code
_entity_poly.pdbx_strand_id
1 'polypeptide(L)'
;AEEMLKTRGDSMKNKIVTVSGSGNVAQYATEKATELGAKVVTLSDSGGYIYDPDGIDSEKLAFIMELKNIKRGRISEYADKYNVKYFPGIRPWNIKCDVAMPCATQNEVNEEEAKMLIDNGCFVISEGANMPSSPEAVTAYQEAKILYGLGKAANAGGVAVSGLEMSQNSMRYGWTREEVDAKLRQIMKDIHSTCVEWGTEGDYIDYVKGANIGGFVKVADSMLAQGDRKSVV
;
A
#
# COMPACT_ATOMS: atom_id res chain seq x y z
N ALA A 1 -6.39 -0.95 -1.14
CA ALA A 1 -6.76 -2.37 -1.30
C ALA A 1 -8.26 -2.60 -1.05
N GLU A 2 -8.80 -2.28 0.12
CA GLU A 2 -10.23 -2.53 0.46
C GLU A 2 -11.19 -1.87 -0.56
N GLU A 3 -10.99 -0.61 -0.89
CA GLU A 3 -11.85 0.08 -1.86
C GLU A 3 -11.70 -0.49 -3.29
N MET A 4 -10.50 -0.92 -3.67
CA MET A 4 -10.28 -1.61 -4.95
C MET A 4 -11.03 -2.96 -5.00
N LEU A 5 -11.00 -3.75 -3.93
CA LEU A 5 -11.76 -4.99 -3.83
C LEU A 5 -13.27 -4.77 -3.93
N LYS A 6 -13.80 -3.70 -3.30
CA LYS A 6 -15.21 -3.35 -3.39
C LYS A 6 -15.69 -3.09 -4.82
N THR A 7 -14.83 -2.63 -5.74
CA THR A 7 -15.22 -2.48 -7.16
C THR A 7 -15.55 -3.80 -7.83
N ARG A 8 -15.10 -4.91 -7.25
CA ARG A 8 -15.39 -6.29 -7.70
C ARG A 8 -16.38 -7.02 -6.79
N GLY A 9 -17.04 -6.31 -5.86
CA GLY A 9 -17.97 -6.91 -4.89
C GLY A 9 -17.28 -7.77 -3.82
N ASP A 10 -15.98 -7.56 -3.57
CA ASP A 10 -15.14 -8.32 -2.66
C ASP A 10 -14.64 -7.42 -1.50
N SER A 11 -13.89 -7.99 -0.56
CA SER A 11 -13.33 -7.30 0.61
C SER A 11 -12.01 -7.93 1.06
N MET A 12 -11.31 -7.28 1.98
CA MET A 12 -10.09 -7.84 2.60
C MET A 12 -10.35 -9.07 3.46
N LYS A 13 -11.58 -9.32 3.86
CA LYS A 13 -11.93 -10.44 4.74
C LYS A 13 -11.51 -11.79 4.12
N ASN A 14 -10.77 -12.58 4.89
CA ASN A 14 -10.24 -13.90 4.52
C ASN A 14 -9.20 -13.89 3.36
N LYS A 15 -8.71 -12.73 2.94
CA LYS A 15 -7.63 -12.65 1.96
C LYS A 15 -6.29 -13.02 2.57
N ILE A 16 -5.48 -13.73 1.82
CA ILE A 16 -4.06 -13.96 2.16
C ILE A 16 -3.25 -12.77 1.66
N VAL A 17 -2.50 -12.16 2.55
CA VAL A 17 -1.74 -10.94 2.26
C VAL A 17 -0.25 -11.18 2.47
N THR A 18 0.55 -10.83 1.47
CA THR A 18 2.00 -10.72 1.61
C THR A 18 2.40 -9.25 1.80
N VAL A 19 3.25 -9.01 2.77
CA VAL A 19 3.79 -7.68 3.07
C VAL A 19 5.30 -7.77 3.06
N SER A 20 5.97 -6.83 2.40
CA SER A 20 7.42 -6.66 2.50
C SER A 20 7.76 -5.57 3.53
N GLY A 21 8.98 -5.62 4.04
CA GLY A 21 9.41 -4.72 5.10
C GLY A 21 8.98 -5.16 6.49
N SER A 22 9.46 -4.46 7.49
CA SER A 22 9.11 -4.64 8.91
C SER A 22 9.21 -3.31 9.68
N GLY A 23 9.33 -2.19 8.96
CA GLY A 23 9.28 -0.84 9.50
C GLY A 23 7.85 -0.34 9.70
N ASN A 24 7.69 0.94 10.02
CA ASN A 24 6.38 1.54 10.33
C ASN A 24 5.32 1.26 9.28
N VAL A 25 5.64 1.43 7.99
CA VAL A 25 4.66 1.21 6.91
C VAL A 25 4.17 -0.23 6.92
N ALA A 26 5.06 -1.21 6.98
CA ALA A 26 4.72 -2.62 7.01
C ALA A 26 3.95 -3.02 8.27
N GLN A 27 4.33 -2.48 9.44
CA GLN A 27 3.67 -2.75 10.72
C GLN A 27 2.21 -2.28 10.71
N TYR A 28 1.97 -1.03 10.31
CA TYR A 28 0.61 -0.47 10.27
C TYR A 28 -0.23 -1.00 9.09
N ALA A 29 0.39 -1.37 7.97
CA ALA A 29 -0.29 -2.10 6.90
C ALA A 29 -0.76 -3.49 7.38
N THR A 30 0.07 -4.20 8.13
CA THR A 30 -0.27 -5.49 8.75
C THR A 30 -1.40 -5.33 9.76
N GLU A 31 -1.31 -4.35 10.67
CA GLU A 31 -2.36 -4.05 11.65
C GLU A 31 -3.71 -3.82 10.96
N LYS A 32 -3.74 -2.92 9.99
CA LYS A 32 -4.97 -2.57 9.29
C LYS A 32 -5.52 -3.72 8.43
N ALA A 33 -4.68 -4.48 7.75
CA ALA A 33 -5.11 -5.64 6.99
C ALA A 33 -5.75 -6.70 7.90
N THR A 34 -5.15 -6.96 9.06
CA THR A 34 -5.67 -7.90 10.08
C THR A 34 -6.99 -7.40 10.68
N GLU A 35 -7.12 -6.10 10.99
CA GLU A 35 -8.39 -5.50 11.45
C GLU A 35 -9.51 -5.65 10.40
N LEU A 36 -9.19 -5.60 9.11
CA LEU A 36 -10.13 -5.80 8.01
C LEU A 36 -10.43 -7.30 7.75
N GLY A 37 -9.87 -8.19 8.55
CA GLY A 37 -10.12 -9.63 8.51
C GLY A 37 -9.27 -10.39 7.50
N ALA A 38 -8.20 -9.80 7.00
CA ALA A 38 -7.20 -10.48 6.18
C ALA A 38 -6.19 -11.25 7.04
N LYS A 39 -5.49 -12.20 6.42
CA LYS A 39 -4.39 -12.95 7.02
C LYS A 39 -3.08 -12.49 6.39
N VAL A 40 -2.28 -11.73 7.13
CA VAL A 40 -0.93 -11.34 6.71
C VAL A 40 0.03 -12.49 7.06
N VAL A 41 0.73 -13.01 6.05
CA VAL A 41 1.56 -14.21 6.19
C VAL A 41 3.05 -13.97 6.04
N THR A 42 3.47 -12.77 5.65
CA THR A 42 4.90 -12.44 5.50
C THR A 42 5.22 -11.05 6.04
N LEU A 43 6.43 -10.90 6.56
CA LEU A 43 7.14 -9.64 6.74
C LEU A 43 8.61 -9.87 6.40
N SER A 44 9.33 -8.82 6.02
CA SER A 44 10.72 -8.94 5.59
C SER A 44 11.60 -7.82 6.14
N ASP A 45 12.90 -8.04 6.08
CA ASP A 45 13.91 -6.99 6.18
C ASP A 45 15.03 -7.24 5.16
N SER A 46 16.13 -6.49 5.26
CA SER A 46 17.27 -6.65 4.34
C SER A 46 17.96 -8.01 4.42
N GLY A 47 17.68 -8.82 5.44
CA GLY A 47 18.22 -10.17 5.60
C GLY A 47 17.40 -11.26 4.95
N GLY A 48 16.12 -11.01 4.66
CA GLY A 48 15.18 -11.98 4.10
C GLY A 48 13.74 -11.79 4.61
N TYR A 49 12.91 -12.82 4.48
CA TYR A 49 11.52 -12.75 4.95
C TYR A 49 11.12 -13.95 5.81
N ILE A 50 10.13 -13.74 6.65
CA ILE A 50 9.43 -14.77 7.39
C ILE A 50 8.15 -15.19 6.66
N TYR A 51 7.79 -16.47 6.75
CA TYR A 51 6.51 -17.00 6.29
C TYR A 51 5.80 -17.69 7.44
N ASP A 52 4.70 -17.08 7.89
CA ASP A 52 3.82 -17.59 8.95
C ASP A 52 2.46 -17.96 8.35
N PRO A 53 2.20 -19.23 8.06
CA PRO A 53 0.96 -19.66 7.43
C PRO A 53 -0.28 -19.48 8.34
N ASP A 54 -0.09 -19.37 9.65
CA ASP A 54 -1.17 -19.13 10.61
C ASP A 54 -1.56 -17.64 10.64
N GLY A 55 -0.70 -16.78 10.12
CA GLY A 55 -0.87 -15.33 10.06
C GLY A 55 -0.27 -14.61 11.26
N ILE A 56 -0.02 -13.31 11.02
CA ILE A 56 0.54 -12.40 12.02
C ILE A 56 -0.61 -11.66 12.68
N ASP A 57 -1.00 -12.14 13.86
CA ASP A 57 -2.03 -11.52 14.69
C ASP A 57 -1.49 -10.34 15.51
N SER A 58 -2.32 -9.76 16.37
CA SER A 58 -1.96 -8.59 17.19
C SER A 58 -0.82 -8.88 18.18
N GLU A 59 -0.74 -10.08 18.76
CA GLU A 59 0.32 -10.46 19.68
C GLU A 59 1.66 -10.60 18.95
N LYS A 60 1.66 -11.30 17.83
CA LYS A 60 2.83 -11.47 16.97
C LYS A 60 3.30 -10.14 16.41
N LEU A 61 2.37 -9.26 16.01
CA LEU A 61 2.69 -7.91 15.55
C LEU A 61 3.31 -7.05 16.66
N ALA A 62 2.78 -7.11 17.88
CA ALA A 62 3.36 -6.41 19.02
C ALA A 62 4.82 -6.83 19.29
N PHE A 63 5.11 -8.14 19.17
CA PHE A 63 6.48 -8.63 19.24
C PHE A 63 7.36 -8.03 18.13
N ILE A 64 6.87 -7.96 16.89
CA ILE A 64 7.62 -7.35 15.77
C ILE A 64 7.88 -5.87 16.03
N MET A 65 6.90 -5.14 16.55
CA MET A 65 7.05 -3.73 16.90
C MET A 65 8.13 -3.54 17.99
N GLU A 66 8.13 -4.35 19.03
CA GLU A 66 9.17 -4.33 20.05
C GLU A 66 10.55 -4.67 19.46
N LEU A 67 10.62 -5.75 18.66
CA LEU A 67 11.84 -6.20 18.02
C LEU A 67 12.45 -5.12 17.12
N LYS A 68 11.65 -4.50 16.27
CA LYS A 68 12.13 -3.54 15.27
C LYS A 68 12.33 -2.13 15.82
N ASN A 69 11.40 -1.64 16.65
CA ASN A 69 11.40 -0.24 17.07
C ASN A 69 12.25 0.00 18.34
N ILE A 70 12.32 -1.01 19.22
CA ILE A 70 13.05 -0.90 20.50
C ILE A 70 14.39 -1.63 20.41
N LYS A 71 14.36 -2.94 20.12
CA LYS A 71 15.57 -3.78 20.13
C LYS A 71 16.45 -3.61 18.89
N ARG A 72 15.90 -3.06 17.79
CA ARG A 72 16.58 -2.94 16.49
C ARG A 72 17.07 -4.28 15.92
N GLY A 73 16.39 -5.37 16.29
CA GLY A 73 16.71 -6.74 15.89
C GLY A 73 16.33 -7.08 14.44
N ARG A 74 16.58 -8.32 14.04
CA ARG A 74 16.30 -8.85 12.71
C ARG A 74 15.00 -9.63 12.70
N ILE A 75 14.30 -9.65 11.55
CA ILE A 75 13.03 -10.37 11.43
C ILE A 75 13.20 -11.89 11.59
N SER A 76 14.42 -12.43 11.37
CA SER A 76 14.74 -13.84 11.66
C SER A 76 14.46 -14.24 13.10
N GLU A 77 14.62 -13.34 14.07
CA GLU A 77 14.34 -13.61 15.49
C GLU A 77 12.85 -13.93 15.75
N TYR A 78 11.94 -13.41 14.88
CA TYR A 78 10.55 -13.81 14.90
C TYR A 78 10.39 -15.29 14.50
N ALA A 79 11.11 -15.73 13.45
CA ALA A 79 11.07 -17.11 13.00
C ALA A 79 11.53 -18.08 14.08
N ASP A 80 12.59 -17.72 14.80
CA ASP A 80 13.10 -18.52 15.93
C ASP A 80 12.06 -18.58 17.07
N LYS A 81 11.43 -17.46 17.42
CA LYS A 81 10.47 -17.40 18.52
C LYS A 81 9.18 -18.18 18.24
N TYR A 82 8.64 -18.06 17.03
CA TYR A 82 7.35 -18.66 16.66
C TYR A 82 7.50 -19.96 15.88
N ASN A 83 8.72 -20.45 15.69
CA ASN A 83 9.05 -21.69 14.96
C ASN A 83 8.44 -21.71 13.54
N VAL A 84 8.55 -20.59 12.83
CA VAL A 84 8.10 -20.44 11.44
C VAL A 84 9.28 -20.39 10.48
N LYS A 85 9.02 -20.51 9.17
CA LYS A 85 10.07 -20.50 8.15
C LYS A 85 10.66 -19.11 7.96
N TYR A 86 11.99 -19.06 7.87
CA TYR A 86 12.75 -17.89 7.43
C TYR A 86 13.45 -18.20 6.11
N PHE A 87 13.38 -17.26 5.19
CA PHE A 87 14.00 -17.37 3.86
C PHE A 87 15.04 -16.26 3.69
N PRO A 88 16.33 -16.58 3.85
CA PRO A 88 17.38 -15.57 3.79
C PRO A 88 17.64 -15.08 2.37
N GLY A 89 17.92 -13.78 2.23
CA GLY A 89 18.40 -13.15 1.00
C GLY A 89 17.39 -12.99 -0.12
N ILE A 90 16.11 -13.34 0.09
CA ILE A 90 15.05 -13.23 -0.92
C ILE A 90 13.85 -12.44 -0.39
N ARG A 91 13.01 -11.97 -1.31
CA ARG A 91 11.78 -11.21 -1.01
C ARG A 91 10.54 -12.12 -1.03
N PRO A 92 9.42 -11.74 -0.42
CA PRO A 92 8.29 -12.64 -0.19
C PRO A 92 7.36 -12.87 -1.40
N TRP A 93 7.79 -12.50 -2.61
CA TRP A 93 6.91 -12.46 -3.78
C TRP A 93 6.62 -13.83 -4.41
N ASN A 94 7.31 -14.87 -3.98
CA ASN A 94 7.06 -16.26 -4.35
C ASN A 94 5.97 -16.95 -3.51
N ILE A 95 5.44 -16.29 -2.50
CA ILE A 95 4.37 -16.82 -1.66
C ILE A 95 3.01 -16.57 -2.33
N LYS A 96 2.21 -17.62 -2.43
CA LYS A 96 0.84 -17.50 -2.95
C LYS A 96 0.01 -16.58 -2.05
N CYS A 97 -0.61 -15.56 -2.66
CA CYS A 97 -1.43 -14.59 -1.95
C CYS A 97 -2.54 -14.05 -2.86
N ASP A 98 -3.52 -13.41 -2.24
CA ASP A 98 -4.58 -12.66 -2.94
C ASP A 98 -4.16 -11.19 -3.13
N VAL A 99 -3.47 -10.65 -2.13
CA VAL A 99 -3.07 -9.25 -2.06
C VAL A 99 -1.57 -9.16 -1.71
N ALA A 100 -0.84 -8.35 -2.45
CA ALA A 100 0.54 -8.01 -2.11
C ALA A 100 0.66 -6.52 -1.73
N MET A 101 1.39 -6.25 -0.66
CA MET A 101 1.64 -4.91 -0.15
C MET A 101 3.16 -4.65 -0.06
N PRO A 102 3.76 -4.09 -1.11
CA PRO A 102 5.16 -3.65 -1.07
C PRO A 102 5.31 -2.46 -0.11
N CYS A 103 5.97 -2.68 1.04
CA CYS A 103 6.08 -1.72 2.14
C CYS A 103 7.51 -1.50 2.63
N ALA A 104 8.52 -1.99 1.90
CA ALA A 104 9.91 -1.91 2.32
C ALA A 104 10.64 -0.73 1.68
N THR A 105 11.00 -0.85 0.42
CA THR A 105 11.87 0.10 -0.26
C THR A 105 11.45 0.36 -1.71
N GLN A 106 12.05 1.41 -2.25
CA GLN A 106 11.96 1.75 -3.67
C GLN A 106 12.56 0.62 -4.53
N ASN A 107 11.94 0.33 -5.69
CA ASN A 107 12.38 -0.67 -6.66
C ASN A 107 12.58 -2.09 -6.08
N GLU A 108 11.74 -2.47 -5.14
CA GLU A 108 11.80 -3.80 -4.52
C GLU A 108 11.03 -4.89 -5.28
N VAL A 109 10.24 -4.53 -6.29
CA VAL A 109 9.55 -5.48 -7.15
C VAL A 109 10.00 -5.25 -8.59
N ASN A 110 10.71 -6.21 -9.14
CA ASN A 110 11.11 -6.20 -10.55
C ASN A 110 10.07 -6.94 -11.43
N GLU A 111 10.31 -7.00 -12.75
CA GLU A 111 9.41 -7.65 -13.70
C GLU A 111 9.18 -9.14 -13.39
N GLU A 112 10.26 -9.87 -13.06
CA GLU A 112 10.18 -11.30 -12.75
C GLU A 112 9.36 -11.56 -11.50
N GLU A 113 9.55 -10.75 -10.47
CA GLU A 113 8.80 -10.82 -9.22
C GLU A 113 7.32 -10.44 -9.43
N ALA A 114 7.04 -9.47 -10.29
CA ALA A 114 5.67 -9.10 -10.66
C ALA A 114 4.96 -10.25 -11.38
N LYS A 115 5.61 -10.88 -12.34
CA LYS A 115 5.09 -12.08 -13.03
C LYS A 115 4.86 -13.23 -12.06
N MET A 116 5.78 -13.45 -11.13
CA MET A 116 5.65 -14.47 -10.09
C MET A 116 4.42 -14.24 -9.20
N LEU A 117 4.16 -12.99 -8.78
CA LEU A 117 2.95 -12.64 -8.04
C LEU A 117 1.68 -12.94 -8.83
N ILE A 118 1.64 -12.55 -10.11
CA ILE A 118 0.50 -12.79 -11.01
C ILE A 118 0.26 -14.29 -11.20
N ASP A 119 1.30 -15.05 -11.50
CA ASP A 119 1.23 -16.50 -11.73
C ASP A 119 0.79 -17.25 -10.47
N ASN A 120 1.13 -16.74 -9.29
CA ASN A 120 0.69 -17.26 -7.99
C ASN A 120 -0.75 -16.86 -7.62
N GLY A 121 -1.44 -16.11 -8.48
CA GLY A 121 -2.85 -15.74 -8.30
C GLY A 121 -3.07 -14.45 -7.51
N CYS A 122 -2.04 -13.65 -7.28
CA CYS A 122 -2.19 -12.32 -6.72
C CYS A 122 -2.98 -11.44 -7.70
N PHE A 123 -4.08 -10.84 -7.24
CA PHE A 123 -4.93 -10.01 -8.08
C PHE A 123 -5.12 -8.58 -7.55
N VAL A 124 -4.49 -8.27 -6.42
CA VAL A 124 -4.42 -6.90 -5.86
C VAL A 124 -3.01 -6.59 -5.44
N ILE A 125 -2.46 -5.49 -5.94
CA ILE A 125 -1.21 -4.89 -5.44
C ILE A 125 -1.55 -3.53 -4.84
N SER A 126 -1.12 -3.26 -3.63
CA SER A 126 -1.31 -1.96 -2.97
C SER A 126 0.00 -1.49 -2.36
N GLU A 127 0.61 -0.52 -2.99
CA GLU A 127 1.93 -0.04 -2.61
C GLU A 127 1.90 0.86 -1.37
N GLY A 128 2.55 0.43 -0.29
CA GLY A 128 2.78 1.24 0.90
C GLY A 128 4.06 2.08 0.80
N ALA A 129 5.10 1.53 0.18
CA ALA A 129 6.35 2.24 -0.06
C ALA A 129 6.23 3.25 -1.22
N ASN A 130 7.22 4.13 -1.34
CA ASN A 130 7.33 5.04 -2.47
C ASN A 130 7.97 4.33 -3.65
N MET A 131 7.25 4.21 -4.76
CA MET A 131 7.74 3.63 -6.01
C MET A 131 8.43 2.25 -5.82
N PRO A 132 7.78 1.28 -5.17
CA PRO A 132 8.41 -0.02 -4.91
C PRO A 132 8.50 -0.92 -6.14
N SER A 133 7.61 -0.74 -7.13
CA SER A 133 7.61 -1.51 -8.37
C SER A 133 8.39 -0.81 -9.48
N SER A 134 9.19 -1.58 -10.22
CA SER A 134 9.87 -1.06 -11.41
C SER A 134 8.87 -0.75 -12.53
N PRO A 135 9.23 0.09 -13.52
CA PRO A 135 8.34 0.37 -14.66
C PRO A 135 7.88 -0.90 -15.39
N GLU A 136 8.76 -1.89 -15.52
CA GLU A 136 8.45 -3.18 -16.17
C GLU A 136 7.46 -4.00 -15.33
N ALA A 137 7.60 -3.97 -14.01
CA ALA A 137 6.63 -4.59 -13.09
C ALA A 137 5.26 -3.94 -13.22
N VAL A 138 5.18 -2.61 -13.29
CA VAL A 138 3.93 -1.87 -13.49
C VAL A 138 3.28 -2.25 -14.82
N THR A 139 4.06 -2.36 -15.89
CA THR A 139 3.56 -2.81 -17.19
C THR A 139 2.95 -4.22 -17.10
N ALA A 140 3.64 -5.15 -16.42
CA ALA A 140 3.13 -6.51 -16.22
C ALA A 140 1.80 -6.52 -15.46
N TYR A 141 1.63 -5.68 -14.43
CA TYR A 141 0.36 -5.55 -13.70
C TYR A 141 -0.79 -5.03 -14.58
N GLN A 142 -0.52 -4.02 -15.43
CA GLN A 142 -1.50 -3.45 -16.34
C GLN A 142 -1.91 -4.45 -17.43
N GLU A 143 -0.96 -5.18 -18.03
CA GLU A 143 -1.22 -6.22 -19.02
C GLU A 143 -2.05 -7.36 -18.44
N ALA A 144 -1.77 -7.77 -17.22
CA ALA A 144 -2.54 -8.79 -16.51
C ALA A 144 -3.90 -8.27 -15.97
N LYS A 145 -4.18 -6.97 -16.09
CA LYS A 145 -5.41 -6.31 -15.60
C LYS A 145 -5.73 -6.60 -14.14
N ILE A 146 -4.71 -6.71 -13.28
CA ILE A 146 -4.89 -6.81 -11.83
C ILE A 146 -5.21 -5.45 -11.23
N LEU A 147 -5.76 -5.44 -10.03
CA LEU A 147 -6.03 -4.20 -9.28
C LEU A 147 -4.71 -3.66 -8.73
N TYR A 148 -4.13 -2.68 -9.37
CA TYR A 148 -2.84 -2.10 -8.98
C TYR A 148 -2.98 -0.68 -8.44
N GLY A 149 -2.89 -0.56 -7.11
CA GLY A 149 -2.86 0.72 -6.40
C GLY A 149 -1.43 1.22 -6.26
N LEU A 150 -1.03 2.11 -7.17
CA LEU A 150 0.32 2.69 -7.21
C LEU A 150 0.61 3.57 -5.98
N GLY A 151 1.88 3.64 -5.57
CA GLY A 151 2.32 4.28 -4.33
C GLY A 151 1.78 5.68 -4.12
N LYS A 152 1.90 6.58 -5.12
CA LYS A 152 1.47 7.97 -4.98
C LYS A 152 -0.02 8.18 -4.66
N ALA A 153 -0.86 7.18 -4.92
CA ALA A 153 -2.27 7.18 -4.53
C ALA A 153 -2.50 6.33 -3.28
N ALA A 154 -1.96 5.10 -3.25
CA ALA A 154 -2.19 4.15 -2.18
C ALA A 154 -1.55 4.59 -0.84
N ASN A 155 -0.39 5.24 -0.87
CA ASN A 155 0.31 5.71 0.33
C ASN A 155 0.04 7.19 0.68
N ALA A 156 -0.87 7.86 -0.01
CA ALA A 156 -1.17 9.27 0.22
C ALA A 156 -1.70 9.58 1.64
N GLY A 157 -2.08 8.56 2.41
CA GLY A 157 -2.56 8.72 3.78
C GLY A 157 -1.55 9.42 4.71
N GLY A 158 -0.27 9.12 4.58
CA GLY A 158 0.78 9.76 5.38
C GLY A 158 0.85 11.27 5.15
N VAL A 159 0.93 11.70 3.89
CA VAL A 159 0.97 13.12 3.55
C VAL A 159 -0.36 13.83 3.84
N ALA A 160 -1.49 13.14 3.73
CA ALA A 160 -2.79 13.68 4.09
C ALA A 160 -2.86 14.01 5.60
N VAL A 161 -2.36 13.12 6.46
CA VAL A 161 -2.30 13.37 7.91
C VAL A 161 -1.37 14.54 8.22
N SER A 162 -0.23 14.66 7.55
CA SER A 162 0.65 15.83 7.68
C SER A 162 -0.07 17.14 7.29
N GLY A 163 -0.87 17.12 6.22
CA GLY A 163 -1.71 18.26 5.84
C GLY A 163 -2.77 18.62 6.89
N LEU A 164 -3.40 17.60 7.50
CA LEU A 164 -4.34 17.81 8.60
C LEU A 164 -3.64 18.39 9.83
N GLU A 165 -2.43 17.91 10.17
CA GLU A 165 -1.61 18.46 11.25
C GLU A 165 -1.28 19.93 11.00
N MET A 166 -0.82 20.29 9.81
CA MET A 166 -0.57 21.69 9.44
C MET A 166 -1.83 22.56 9.59
N SER A 167 -2.99 22.04 9.24
CA SER A 167 -4.26 22.73 9.40
C SER A 167 -4.62 22.97 10.87
N GLN A 168 -4.46 21.96 11.73
CA GLN A 168 -4.64 22.09 13.18
C GLN A 168 -3.70 23.17 13.76
N ASN A 169 -2.43 23.12 13.39
CA ASN A 169 -1.43 24.07 13.86
C ASN A 169 -1.77 25.50 13.43
N SER A 170 -2.23 25.70 12.19
CA SER A 170 -2.65 27.00 11.67
C SER A 170 -3.86 27.55 12.39
N MET A 171 -4.84 26.71 12.67
CA MET A 171 -6.08 27.09 13.40
C MET A 171 -5.86 27.20 14.91
N ARG A 172 -4.75 26.71 15.43
CA ARG A 172 -4.49 26.58 16.88
C ARG A 172 -5.58 25.78 17.60
N TYR A 173 -6.08 24.75 16.96
CA TYR A 173 -7.13 23.89 17.44
C TYR A 173 -6.79 22.42 17.18
N GLY A 174 -6.98 21.57 18.19
CA GLY A 174 -6.71 20.12 18.08
C GLY A 174 -7.99 19.34 17.74
N TRP A 175 -7.88 18.38 16.84
CA TRP A 175 -8.91 17.36 16.59
C TRP A 175 -8.65 16.10 17.39
N THR A 176 -9.70 15.38 17.72
CA THR A 176 -9.58 14.06 18.34
C THR A 176 -9.01 13.04 17.33
N ARG A 177 -8.55 11.90 17.84
CA ARG A 177 -8.09 10.79 16.98
C ARG A 177 -9.19 10.36 16.00
N GLU A 178 -10.42 10.27 16.48
CA GLU A 178 -11.60 9.84 15.71
C GLU A 178 -11.91 10.84 14.59
N GLU A 179 -11.81 12.13 14.86
CA GLU A 179 -12.00 13.19 13.84
C GLU A 179 -10.91 13.13 12.77
N VAL A 180 -9.66 12.92 13.14
CA VAL A 180 -8.55 12.77 12.20
C VAL A 180 -8.73 11.50 11.36
N ASP A 181 -9.06 10.35 11.97
CA ASP A 181 -9.31 9.10 11.26
C ASP A 181 -10.48 9.22 10.27
N ALA A 182 -11.57 9.87 10.66
CA ALA A 182 -12.72 10.09 9.77
C ALA A 182 -12.33 10.97 8.56
N LYS A 183 -11.59 12.05 8.77
CA LYS A 183 -11.08 12.91 7.69
C LYS A 183 -10.13 12.14 6.77
N LEU A 184 -9.20 11.37 7.33
CA LEU A 184 -8.27 10.54 6.57
C LEU A 184 -9.01 9.52 5.70
N ARG A 185 -9.99 8.82 6.27
CA ARG A 185 -10.82 7.86 5.52
C ARG A 185 -11.55 8.52 4.36
N GLN A 186 -12.09 9.71 4.56
CA GLN A 186 -12.77 10.44 3.48
C GLN A 186 -11.78 10.84 2.39
N ILE A 187 -10.63 11.40 2.74
CA ILE A 187 -9.57 11.77 1.77
C ILE A 187 -9.16 10.56 0.93
N MET A 188 -8.92 9.41 1.56
CA MET A 188 -8.51 8.20 0.83
C MET A 188 -9.61 7.64 -0.07
N LYS A 189 -10.88 7.74 0.33
CA LYS A 189 -12.02 7.39 -0.53
C LYS A 189 -12.15 8.32 -1.73
N ASP A 190 -11.96 9.62 -1.52
CA ASP A 190 -12.02 10.61 -2.60
C ASP A 190 -10.89 10.39 -3.61
N ILE A 191 -9.68 10.08 -3.15
CA ILE A 191 -8.56 9.68 -4.03
C ILE A 191 -8.92 8.44 -4.83
N HIS A 192 -9.47 7.40 -4.18
CA HIS A 192 -9.90 6.19 -4.88
C HIS A 192 -11.00 6.48 -5.90
N SER A 193 -12.02 7.26 -5.54
CA SER A 193 -13.11 7.65 -6.45
C SER A 193 -12.60 8.41 -7.66
N THR A 194 -11.65 9.33 -7.48
CA THR A 194 -10.99 10.03 -8.58
C THR A 194 -10.23 9.08 -9.49
N CYS A 195 -9.51 8.12 -8.92
CA CYS A 195 -8.82 7.11 -9.72
C CYS A 195 -9.78 6.24 -10.54
N VAL A 196 -10.92 5.87 -9.97
CA VAL A 196 -11.97 5.10 -10.67
C VAL A 196 -12.60 5.94 -11.78
N GLU A 197 -12.96 7.19 -11.51
CA GLU A 197 -13.57 8.10 -12.48
C GLU A 197 -12.73 8.24 -13.75
N TRP A 198 -11.43 8.47 -13.60
CA TRP A 198 -10.53 8.72 -14.71
C TRP A 198 -9.83 7.46 -15.26
N GLY A 199 -9.88 6.35 -14.53
CA GLY A 199 -9.18 5.11 -14.89
C GLY A 199 -10.07 4.01 -15.44
N THR A 200 -11.40 4.16 -15.42
CA THR A 200 -12.32 3.10 -15.88
C THR A 200 -12.26 2.92 -17.39
N GLU A 201 -11.99 1.70 -17.82
CA GLU A 201 -11.95 1.26 -19.22
C GLU A 201 -12.75 -0.04 -19.38
N GLY A 202 -14.04 0.08 -19.67
CA GLY A 202 -14.95 -1.07 -19.70
C GLY A 202 -15.02 -1.76 -18.34
N ASP A 203 -14.64 -3.02 -18.29
CA ASP A 203 -14.64 -3.83 -17.04
C ASP A 203 -13.33 -3.72 -16.22
N TYR A 204 -12.37 -2.93 -16.68
CA TYR A 204 -11.09 -2.73 -16.02
C TYR A 204 -10.94 -1.30 -15.51
N ILE A 205 -10.27 -1.15 -14.37
CA ILE A 205 -9.90 0.15 -13.80
C ILE A 205 -8.38 0.24 -13.81
N ASP A 206 -7.85 1.08 -14.71
CA ASP A 206 -6.44 1.46 -14.72
C ASP A 206 -6.18 2.55 -13.69
N TYR A 207 -5.78 2.16 -12.49
CA TYR A 207 -5.47 3.09 -11.40
C TYR A 207 -4.25 3.97 -11.69
N VAL A 208 -3.32 3.54 -12.56
CA VAL A 208 -2.17 4.35 -12.98
C VAL A 208 -2.65 5.53 -13.81
N LYS A 209 -3.46 5.25 -14.83
CA LYS A 209 -4.11 6.26 -15.67
C LYS A 209 -4.99 7.18 -14.82
N GLY A 210 -5.85 6.59 -13.97
CA GLY A 210 -6.78 7.32 -13.13
C GLY A 210 -6.09 8.31 -12.19
N ALA A 211 -5.03 7.87 -11.50
CA ALA A 211 -4.26 8.74 -10.61
C ALA A 211 -3.51 9.85 -11.36
N ASN A 212 -2.96 9.55 -12.55
CA ASN A 212 -2.24 10.53 -13.36
C ASN A 212 -3.19 11.61 -13.89
N ILE A 213 -4.32 11.23 -14.48
CA ILE A 213 -5.29 12.16 -15.04
C ILE A 213 -5.95 12.98 -13.94
N GLY A 214 -6.44 12.34 -12.86
CA GLY A 214 -7.07 13.06 -11.75
C GLY A 214 -6.13 14.08 -11.09
N GLY A 215 -4.86 13.74 -10.93
CA GLY A 215 -3.85 14.69 -10.44
C GLY A 215 -3.61 15.84 -11.42
N PHE A 216 -3.51 15.54 -12.71
CA PHE A 216 -3.31 16.55 -13.76
C PHE A 216 -4.49 17.53 -13.86
N VAL A 217 -5.73 17.03 -13.90
CA VAL A 217 -6.95 17.86 -13.99
C VAL A 217 -7.00 18.87 -12.87
N LYS A 218 -6.75 18.44 -11.63
CA LYS A 218 -6.76 19.33 -10.46
C LYS A 218 -5.75 20.49 -10.59
N VAL A 219 -4.55 20.22 -11.13
CA VAL A 219 -3.54 21.25 -11.36
C VAL A 219 -3.92 22.14 -12.53
N ALA A 220 -4.36 21.56 -13.65
CA ALA A 220 -4.78 22.29 -14.83
C ALA A 220 -5.94 23.25 -14.55
N ASP A 221 -6.96 22.81 -13.82
CA ASP A 221 -8.09 23.65 -13.42
C ASP A 221 -7.64 24.81 -12.53
N SER A 222 -6.72 24.56 -11.60
CA SER A 222 -6.13 25.62 -10.78
C SER A 222 -5.34 26.64 -11.59
N MET A 223 -4.59 26.20 -12.57
CA MET A 223 -3.86 27.08 -13.49
C MET A 223 -4.83 27.93 -14.32
N LEU A 224 -5.88 27.33 -14.86
CA LEU A 224 -6.91 28.06 -15.62
C LEU A 224 -7.62 29.10 -14.75
N ALA A 225 -8.00 28.74 -13.53
CA ALA A 225 -8.67 29.63 -12.57
C ALA A 225 -7.78 30.84 -12.17
N GLN A 226 -6.47 30.64 -12.10
CA GLN A 226 -5.49 31.69 -11.80
C GLN A 226 -5.12 32.53 -13.01
N GLY A 227 -5.63 32.21 -14.20
CA GLY A 227 -5.36 32.95 -15.42
C GLY A 227 -3.93 32.75 -15.92
N ASP A 228 -3.34 31.57 -15.73
CA ASP A 228 -2.04 31.21 -16.29
C ASP A 228 -2.12 31.27 -17.83
N ARG A 229 -1.77 32.44 -18.37
CA ARG A 229 -1.64 32.66 -19.78
C ARG A 229 -0.15 32.59 -20.09
N LYS A 230 0.23 31.91 -21.19
CA LYS A 230 1.54 32.10 -21.78
C LYS A 230 1.81 33.58 -21.83
N SER A 231 2.80 34.07 -21.10
CA SER A 231 3.34 35.37 -21.33
C SER A 231 3.86 35.35 -22.77
N VAL A 232 3.10 35.96 -23.69
CA VAL A 232 3.59 36.21 -25.05
C VAL A 232 4.62 37.31 -24.89
N VAL A 233 5.89 36.94 -24.91
CA VAL A 233 7.00 37.85 -25.12
C VAL A 233 7.19 37.97 -26.60
#